data_cfe89b30316de472ae3beda8a2be2ebd
#
_entry.id   cfe89b30316de472ae3beda8a2be2ebd
#
_cell.length_a   1.000
_cell.length_b   1.000
_cell.length_c   1.000
_cell.angle_alpha   90.00
_cell.angle_beta   90.00
_cell.angle_gamma   90.00
#
_symmetry.space_group_name_H-M   'P 1'
#
loop_
_entity.id
_entity.type
_entity.pdbx_description
1 polymer ?
#
loop_
_entity_poly.entity_id
_entity_poly.type
_entity_poly.pdbx_seq_one_letter_code
_entity_poly.pdbx_strand_id
1 'polypeptide(L)'
;MGRHRQARHPQTPHHRWTHLLAGVPWVTLVLLAVLALGTAELVRPRTYLATATLTAPTGRAADQLAERLAEPDLGPRVEREVELDPGLAGSVRLAVRHEEREREVSLQATAPDPRLAALAADTGAAVVAQDRADGTSLSEAAQVPTEPVDDRGPAWLVVAAAALAVAVRVEGVHRDRLRDQPVPEPRGAR
;
A
#
# COMPACT_ATOMS: atom_id res chain seq x y z
N MET A 1 -68.70 3.78 33.77
CA MET A 1 -67.42 3.06 34.04
C MET A 1 -66.65 2.88 32.73
N GLY A 2 -65.80 3.82 32.39
CA GLY A 2 -64.99 3.83 31.16
C GLY A 2 -63.55 3.55 31.51
N ARG A 3 -63.06 2.37 31.12
CA ARG A 3 -61.64 2.00 31.27
C ARG A 3 -60.84 2.59 30.10
N HIS A 4 -60.07 3.66 30.34
CA HIS A 4 -59.05 4.13 29.41
C HIS A 4 -57.91 3.12 29.31
N ARG A 5 -57.84 2.39 28.20
CA ARG A 5 -56.67 1.60 27.80
C ARG A 5 -55.58 2.60 27.33
N GLN A 6 -54.58 2.82 28.16
CA GLN A 6 -53.34 3.49 27.73
C GLN A 6 -52.67 2.58 26.70
N ALA A 7 -52.59 3.06 25.47
CA ALA A 7 -51.79 2.47 24.40
C ALA A 7 -50.29 2.58 24.76
N ARG A 8 -49.67 1.43 25.05
CA ARG A 8 -48.20 1.37 25.15
C ARG A 8 -47.61 1.60 23.77
N HIS A 9 -47.01 2.76 23.54
CA HIS A 9 -46.17 3.00 22.36
C HIS A 9 -45.02 2.00 22.35
N PRO A 10 -44.80 1.24 21.26
CA PRO A 10 -43.63 0.39 21.13
C PRO A 10 -42.40 1.27 21.04
N GLN A 11 -41.51 1.21 22.03
CA GLN A 11 -40.20 1.87 22.00
C GLN A 11 -39.38 1.19 20.89
N THR A 12 -39.10 1.95 19.84
CA THR A 12 -38.29 1.51 18.72
C THR A 12 -36.88 1.14 19.17
N PRO A 13 -36.29 0.02 18.72
CA PRO A 13 -34.98 -0.49 19.20
C PRO A 13 -33.80 0.40 18.85
N HIS A 14 -33.99 1.44 18.02
CA HIS A 14 -32.92 2.38 17.59
C HIS A 14 -32.32 3.21 18.75
N HIS A 15 -33.00 3.39 19.86
CA HIS A 15 -32.51 4.22 20.97
C HIS A 15 -31.43 3.52 21.83
N ARG A 16 -31.32 2.18 21.81
CA ARG A 16 -30.32 1.46 22.61
C ARG A 16 -28.90 1.55 22.04
N TRP A 17 -28.76 1.57 20.72
CA TRP A 17 -27.46 1.63 20.07
C TRP A 17 -26.77 3.01 20.22
N THR A 18 -27.54 4.08 20.26
CA THR A 18 -27.00 5.45 20.42
C THR A 18 -26.35 5.66 21.79
N HIS A 19 -26.87 5.01 22.85
CA HIS A 19 -26.30 5.09 24.20
C HIS A 19 -25.00 4.29 24.34
N LEU A 20 -24.88 3.14 23.67
CA LEU A 20 -23.65 2.34 23.68
C LEU A 20 -22.51 3.06 22.94
N LEU A 21 -22.80 3.73 21.85
CA LEU A 21 -21.84 4.51 21.07
C LEU A 21 -21.38 5.80 21.79
N ALA A 22 -22.23 6.31 22.69
CA ALA A 22 -21.96 7.56 23.44
C ALA A 22 -20.89 7.41 24.52
N GLY A 23 -20.67 6.20 25.04
CA GLY A 23 -19.64 5.91 26.06
C GLY A 23 -18.26 5.57 25.48
N VAL A 24 -18.10 5.49 24.17
CA VAL A 24 -16.85 5.08 23.53
C VAL A 24 -15.93 6.30 23.36
N PRO A 25 -14.69 6.26 23.86
CA PRO A 25 -13.72 7.34 23.66
C PRO A 25 -13.18 7.32 22.22
N TRP A 26 -13.94 7.90 21.30
CA TRP A 26 -13.63 7.91 19.86
C TRP A 26 -12.25 8.45 19.52
N VAL A 27 -11.81 9.52 20.22
CA VAL A 27 -10.47 10.09 20.02
C VAL A 27 -9.39 9.06 20.37
N THR A 28 -9.55 8.32 21.47
CA THR A 28 -8.58 7.29 21.86
C THR A 28 -8.53 6.14 20.86
N LEU A 29 -9.69 5.69 20.35
CA LEU A 29 -9.75 4.62 19.34
C LEU A 29 -9.12 5.05 18.01
N VAL A 30 -9.40 6.27 17.55
CA VAL A 30 -8.79 6.81 16.33
C VAL A 30 -7.29 6.97 16.52
N LEU A 31 -6.82 7.45 17.68
CA LEU A 31 -5.39 7.59 17.96
C LEU A 31 -4.69 6.21 17.95
N LEU A 32 -5.28 5.20 18.57
CA LEU A 32 -4.76 3.82 18.54
C LEU A 32 -4.73 3.25 17.13
N ALA A 33 -5.77 3.47 16.34
CA ALA A 33 -5.81 3.04 14.95
C ALA A 33 -4.73 3.73 14.09
N VAL A 34 -4.54 5.03 14.27
CA VAL A 34 -3.49 5.81 13.59
C VAL A 34 -2.10 5.31 14.01
N LEU A 35 -1.90 5.04 15.29
CA LEU A 35 -0.63 4.51 15.80
C LEU A 35 -0.35 3.11 15.22
N ALA A 36 -1.36 2.23 15.21
CA ALA A 36 -1.23 0.88 14.65
C ALA A 36 -0.94 0.92 13.14
N LEU A 37 -1.62 1.77 12.38
CA LEU A 37 -1.36 1.96 10.96
C LEU A 37 0.03 2.56 10.72
N GLY A 38 0.44 3.55 11.49
CA GLY A 38 1.76 4.15 11.40
C GLY A 38 2.88 3.15 11.69
N THR A 39 2.72 2.31 12.72
CA THR A 39 3.70 1.25 13.00
C THR A 39 3.72 0.18 11.90
N ALA A 40 2.56 -0.20 11.34
CA ALA A 40 2.50 -1.15 10.23
C ALA A 40 3.21 -0.60 8.98
N GLU A 41 3.06 0.68 8.66
CA GLU A 41 3.78 1.31 7.54
C GLU A 41 5.30 1.43 7.78
N LEU A 42 5.73 1.67 9.03
CA LEU A 42 7.15 1.70 9.37
C LEU A 42 7.84 0.33 9.25
N VAL A 43 7.11 -0.75 9.54
CA VAL A 43 7.63 -2.13 9.48
C VAL A 43 7.49 -2.72 8.06
N ARG A 44 6.70 -2.10 7.20
CA ARG A 44 6.48 -2.59 5.84
C ARG A 44 7.78 -2.56 5.02
N PRO A 45 8.15 -3.67 4.37
CA PRO A 45 9.33 -3.70 3.51
C PRO A 45 9.17 -2.69 2.37
N ARG A 46 10.17 -1.82 2.22
CA ARG A 46 10.25 -0.88 1.11
C ARG A 46 10.61 -1.65 -0.15
N THR A 47 10.13 -1.18 -1.29
CA THR A 47 10.46 -1.74 -2.59
C THR A 47 11.18 -0.70 -3.43
N TYR A 48 12.22 -1.14 -4.11
CA TYR A 48 13.07 -0.31 -4.97
C TYR A 48 12.96 -0.80 -6.40
N LEU A 49 12.94 0.12 -7.35
CA LEU A 49 12.88 -0.15 -8.78
C LEU A 49 14.18 0.27 -9.44
N ALA A 50 14.82 -0.65 -10.14
CA ALA A 50 15.94 -0.37 -11.01
C ALA A 50 15.59 -0.75 -12.46
N THR A 51 16.17 -0.06 -13.43
CA THR A 51 15.89 -0.26 -14.84
C THR A 51 17.21 -0.43 -15.59
N ALA A 52 17.33 -1.51 -16.35
CA ALA A 52 18.40 -1.73 -17.33
C ALA A 52 17.82 -1.60 -18.74
N THR A 53 18.53 -0.96 -19.66
CA THR A 53 18.08 -0.76 -21.04
C THR A 53 18.95 -1.54 -22.02
N LEU A 54 18.30 -2.29 -22.89
CA LEU A 54 18.92 -3.07 -23.97
C LEU A 54 18.57 -2.44 -25.31
N THR A 55 19.53 -2.40 -26.21
CA THR A 55 19.29 -1.97 -27.60
C THR A 55 19.45 -3.16 -28.55
N ALA A 56 18.42 -3.37 -29.36
CA ALA A 56 18.41 -4.37 -30.41
C ALA A 56 18.73 -3.77 -31.79
N PRO A 57 19.29 -4.54 -32.71
CA PRO A 57 19.68 -4.04 -34.05
C PRO A 57 18.49 -3.61 -34.89
N THR A 58 17.31 -4.18 -34.67
CA THR A 58 16.06 -3.87 -35.39
C THR A 58 14.87 -3.86 -34.45
N GLY A 59 13.77 -3.16 -34.80
CA GLY A 59 12.54 -3.19 -34.02
C GLY A 59 11.98 -4.60 -33.85
N ARG A 60 12.02 -5.42 -34.92
CA ARG A 60 11.57 -6.84 -34.82
C ARG A 60 12.42 -7.66 -33.84
N ALA A 61 13.74 -7.38 -33.77
CA ALA A 61 14.60 -8.03 -32.80
C ALA A 61 14.27 -7.54 -31.37
N ALA A 62 13.87 -6.27 -31.22
CA ALA A 62 13.40 -5.71 -29.93
C ALA A 62 12.08 -6.35 -29.48
N ASP A 63 11.11 -6.56 -30.40
CA ASP A 63 9.85 -7.26 -30.07
C ASP A 63 10.14 -8.68 -29.54
N GLN A 64 11.01 -9.42 -30.24
CA GLN A 64 11.41 -10.77 -29.80
C GLN A 64 12.22 -10.75 -28.49
N LEU A 65 13.01 -9.70 -28.24
CA LEU A 65 13.75 -9.52 -27.01
C LEU A 65 12.78 -9.26 -25.84
N ALA A 66 11.78 -8.40 -26.05
CA ALA A 66 10.76 -8.11 -25.05
C ALA A 66 9.94 -9.37 -24.69
N GLU A 67 9.60 -10.20 -25.68
CA GLU A 67 8.91 -11.47 -25.45
C GLU A 67 9.74 -12.43 -24.59
N ARG A 68 11.05 -12.53 -24.84
CA ARG A 68 11.98 -13.33 -24.04
C ARG A 68 12.15 -12.81 -22.62
N LEU A 69 12.28 -11.51 -22.47
CA LEU A 69 12.39 -10.88 -21.16
C LEU A 69 11.10 -11.05 -20.33
N ALA A 70 9.95 -11.22 -20.99
CA ALA A 70 8.67 -11.48 -20.35
C ALA A 70 8.45 -12.98 -20.01
N GLU A 71 9.37 -13.87 -20.34
CA GLU A 71 9.25 -15.30 -20.01
C GLU A 71 9.20 -15.50 -18.49
N PRO A 72 8.26 -16.33 -17.99
CA PRO A 72 8.04 -16.49 -16.54
C PRO A 72 9.20 -17.18 -15.81
N ASP A 73 10.08 -17.85 -16.53
CA ASP A 73 11.26 -18.54 -15.98
C ASP A 73 12.49 -17.63 -15.81
N LEU A 74 12.46 -16.42 -16.39
CA LEU A 74 13.56 -15.46 -16.26
C LEU A 74 13.79 -15.05 -14.80
N GLY A 75 12.74 -14.77 -14.03
CA GLY A 75 12.86 -14.42 -12.62
C GLY A 75 13.63 -15.47 -11.81
N PRO A 76 13.20 -16.74 -11.79
CA PRO A 76 13.93 -17.83 -11.14
C PRO A 76 15.36 -18.04 -11.66
N ARG A 77 15.66 -17.75 -12.94
CA ARG A 77 17.02 -17.81 -13.49
C ARG A 77 17.90 -16.71 -12.90
N VAL A 78 17.38 -15.48 -12.88
CA VAL A 78 18.07 -14.33 -12.31
C VAL A 78 18.35 -14.53 -10.82
N GLU A 79 17.38 -15.02 -10.04
CA GLU A 79 17.56 -15.30 -8.61
C GLU A 79 18.66 -16.32 -8.35
N ARG A 80 18.80 -17.34 -9.20
CA ARG A 80 19.88 -18.33 -9.10
C ARG A 80 21.24 -17.75 -9.47
N GLU A 81 21.29 -16.90 -10.52
CA GLU A 81 22.54 -16.30 -10.99
C GLU A 81 23.09 -15.27 -9.99
N VAL A 82 22.17 -14.55 -9.31
CA VAL A 82 22.50 -13.59 -8.24
C VAL A 82 22.86 -14.30 -6.92
N GLU A 83 22.74 -15.64 -6.85
CA GLU A 83 22.94 -16.41 -5.62
C GLU A 83 22.11 -15.89 -4.44
N LEU A 84 20.83 -15.64 -4.70
CA LEU A 84 19.95 -15.01 -3.73
C LEU A 84 19.80 -15.88 -2.48
N ASP A 85 19.86 -15.25 -1.30
CA ASP A 85 19.60 -15.93 -0.03
C ASP A 85 18.20 -16.58 -0.06
N PRO A 86 18.05 -17.85 0.38
CA PRO A 86 16.76 -18.53 0.43
C PRO A 86 15.64 -17.74 1.13
N GLY A 87 15.99 -16.87 2.10
CA GLY A 87 15.05 -15.98 2.77
C GLY A 87 14.50 -14.85 1.88
N LEU A 88 15.16 -14.58 0.75
CA LEU A 88 14.76 -13.55 -0.23
C LEU A 88 14.20 -14.16 -1.52
N ALA A 89 14.09 -15.49 -1.62
CA ALA A 89 13.54 -16.16 -2.79
C ALA A 89 12.13 -15.66 -3.11
N GLY A 90 11.87 -15.31 -4.38
CA GLY A 90 10.61 -14.73 -4.83
C GLY A 90 10.41 -13.25 -4.48
N SER A 91 11.42 -12.57 -3.90
CA SER A 91 11.35 -11.14 -3.59
C SER A 91 11.67 -10.25 -4.79
N VAL A 92 12.31 -10.79 -5.82
CA VAL A 92 12.63 -10.08 -7.06
C VAL A 92 11.46 -10.22 -8.04
N ARG A 93 10.98 -9.09 -8.56
CA ARG A 93 9.97 -9.08 -9.63
C ARG A 93 10.54 -8.37 -10.84
N LEU A 94 10.42 -9.01 -11.99
CA LEU A 94 10.86 -8.45 -13.25
C LEU A 94 9.64 -7.99 -14.06
N ALA A 95 9.77 -6.85 -14.73
CA ALA A 95 8.78 -6.32 -15.65
C ALA A 95 9.48 -5.73 -16.86
N VAL A 96 8.87 -5.90 -18.03
CA VAL A 96 9.42 -5.42 -19.29
C VAL A 96 8.63 -4.20 -19.75
N ARG A 97 9.33 -3.16 -20.20
CA ARG A 97 8.76 -2.04 -20.93
C ARG A 97 9.37 -1.99 -22.32
N HIS A 98 8.53 -2.03 -23.30
CA HIS A 98 8.88 -1.91 -24.72
C HIS A 98 7.77 -1.19 -25.44
N GLU A 99 8.12 -0.24 -26.30
CA GLU A 99 7.20 0.43 -27.22
C GLU A 99 7.37 -0.15 -28.61
N GLU A 100 6.25 -0.44 -29.29
CA GLU A 100 6.26 -1.02 -30.62
C GLU A 100 7.12 -0.19 -31.58
N ARG A 101 8.01 -0.86 -32.32
CA ARG A 101 8.96 -0.29 -33.29
C ARG A 101 10.17 0.45 -32.72
N GLU A 102 10.26 0.64 -31.44
CA GLU A 102 11.48 1.10 -30.82
C GLU A 102 12.53 -0.01 -30.83
N ARG A 103 13.81 0.36 -30.83
CA ARG A 103 14.93 -0.59 -30.74
C ARG A 103 15.35 -0.85 -29.30
N GLU A 104 14.77 -0.10 -28.39
CA GLU A 104 15.09 -0.16 -26.98
C GLU A 104 14.04 -0.98 -26.22
N VAL A 105 14.55 -1.82 -25.31
CA VAL A 105 13.74 -2.62 -24.42
C VAL A 105 14.28 -2.38 -23.00
N SER A 106 13.41 -1.95 -22.10
CA SER A 106 13.79 -1.70 -20.72
C SER A 106 13.32 -2.85 -19.83
N LEU A 107 14.26 -3.45 -19.08
CA LEU A 107 13.98 -4.42 -18.04
C LEU A 107 13.96 -3.71 -16.68
N GLN A 108 12.83 -3.76 -16.03
CA GLN A 108 12.62 -3.22 -14.69
C GLN A 108 12.67 -4.35 -13.67
N ALA A 109 13.49 -4.20 -12.64
CA ALA A 109 13.52 -5.11 -11.51
C ALA A 109 13.09 -4.39 -10.23
N THR A 110 12.22 -5.05 -9.48
CA THR A 110 11.73 -4.55 -8.18
C THR A 110 12.19 -5.50 -7.08
N ALA A 111 12.83 -4.98 -6.03
CA ALA A 111 13.36 -5.76 -4.93
C ALA A 111 13.28 -4.98 -3.59
N PRO A 112 13.37 -5.64 -2.43
CA PRO A 112 13.37 -5.00 -1.12
C PRO A 112 14.66 -4.22 -0.81
N ASP A 113 15.74 -4.49 -1.53
CA ASP A 113 17.03 -3.82 -1.41
C ASP A 113 17.38 -3.11 -2.73
N PRO A 114 17.89 -1.82 -2.69
CA PRO A 114 18.18 -1.06 -3.89
C PRO A 114 19.33 -1.65 -4.73
N ARG A 115 20.32 -2.26 -4.09
CA ARG A 115 21.43 -2.91 -4.81
C ARG A 115 20.98 -4.20 -5.45
N LEU A 116 20.10 -4.95 -4.77
CA LEU A 116 19.51 -6.16 -5.32
C LEU A 116 18.63 -5.84 -6.53
N ALA A 117 17.86 -4.75 -6.50
CA ALA A 117 17.07 -4.31 -7.65
C ALA A 117 17.95 -4.02 -8.87
N ALA A 118 19.04 -3.25 -8.68
CA ALA A 118 19.98 -2.93 -9.76
C ALA A 118 20.67 -4.20 -10.28
N LEU A 119 21.20 -5.03 -9.38
CA LEU A 119 21.86 -6.29 -9.75
C LEU A 119 20.92 -7.23 -10.52
N ALA A 120 19.68 -7.37 -10.08
CA ALA A 120 18.69 -8.22 -10.75
C ALA A 120 18.31 -7.70 -12.15
N ALA A 121 18.20 -6.38 -12.34
CA ALA A 121 17.97 -5.79 -13.65
C ALA A 121 19.14 -6.05 -14.60
N ASP A 122 20.38 -5.80 -14.15
CA ASP A 122 21.58 -6.03 -14.95
C ASP A 122 21.79 -7.49 -15.26
N THR A 123 21.63 -8.37 -14.27
CA THR A 123 21.77 -9.83 -14.49
C THR A 123 20.71 -10.35 -15.45
N GLY A 124 19.45 -9.90 -15.31
CA GLY A 124 18.37 -10.29 -16.23
C GLY A 124 18.66 -9.82 -17.66
N ALA A 125 19.14 -8.59 -17.83
CA ALA A 125 19.55 -8.07 -19.12
C ALA A 125 20.75 -8.86 -19.70
N ALA A 126 21.77 -9.16 -18.88
CA ALA A 126 22.95 -9.90 -19.31
C ALA A 126 22.63 -11.35 -19.72
N VAL A 127 21.79 -12.06 -18.95
CA VAL A 127 21.36 -13.44 -19.26
C VAL A 127 20.70 -13.49 -20.64
N VAL A 128 19.79 -12.56 -20.95
CA VAL A 128 19.11 -12.54 -22.25
C VAL A 128 20.01 -12.06 -23.37
N ALA A 129 20.92 -11.10 -23.10
CA ALA A 129 21.88 -10.64 -24.12
C ALA A 129 22.91 -11.74 -24.48
N GLN A 130 23.35 -12.57 -23.54
CA GLN A 130 24.27 -13.67 -23.77
C GLN A 130 23.65 -14.80 -24.61
N ASP A 131 22.37 -15.06 -24.44
CA ASP A 131 21.64 -16.08 -25.21
C ASP A 131 21.48 -15.67 -26.69
N ARG A 132 21.87 -14.44 -27.08
CA ARG A 132 21.76 -13.90 -28.43
C ARG A 132 23.08 -13.40 -28.98
N ALA A 133 23.53 -14.06 -30.03
CA ALA A 133 24.69 -13.63 -30.81
C ALA A 133 24.39 -12.54 -31.87
N ASP A 134 23.17 -11.99 -31.90
CA ASP A 134 22.63 -11.21 -33.01
C ASP A 134 22.74 -9.68 -32.85
N GLY A 135 23.69 -9.21 -32.05
CA GLY A 135 24.00 -7.76 -31.94
C GLY A 135 23.14 -6.97 -30.94
N THR A 136 22.41 -7.68 -30.07
CA THR A 136 21.78 -7.05 -28.89
C THR A 136 22.86 -6.64 -27.88
N SER A 137 22.81 -5.43 -27.37
CA SER A 137 23.75 -4.89 -26.41
C SER A 137 23.05 -4.18 -25.24
N LEU A 138 23.65 -4.26 -24.07
CA LEU A 138 23.25 -3.43 -22.95
C LEU A 138 23.65 -1.99 -23.26
N SER A 139 22.68 -1.10 -23.40
CA SER A 139 22.91 0.31 -23.68
C SER A 139 23.06 1.13 -22.40
N GLU A 140 22.31 0.78 -21.36
CA GLU A 140 22.38 1.44 -20.08
C GLU A 140 22.23 0.42 -18.95
N ALA A 141 23.24 0.37 -18.07
CA ALA A 141 23.21 -0.45 -16.88
C ALA A 141 22.30 0.16 -15.81
N ALA A 142 21.71 -0.70 -14.99
CA ALA A 142 20.80 -0.28 -13.95
C ALA A 142 21.52 0.55 -12.89
N GLN A 143 20.98 1.73 -12.61
CA GLN A 143 21.48 2.55 -11.50
C GLN A 143 20.83 2.09 -10.19
N VAL A 144 21.62 2.14 -9.11
CA VAL A 144 21.09 1.83 -7.77
C VAL A 144 20.09 2.93 -7.37
N PRO A 145 18.81 2.60 -7.19
CA PRO A 145 17.80 3.59 -6.84
C PRO A 145 18.04 4.17 -5.45
N THR A 146 17.91 5.48 -5.31
CA THR A 146 18.06 6.20 -4.03
C THR A 146 16.76 6.32 -3.27
N GLU A 147 15.62 6.19 -3.97
CA GLU A 147 14.28 6.35 -3.41
C GLU A 147 13.43 5.09 -3.64
N PRO A 148 12.63 4.68 -2.65
CA PRO A 148 11.70 3.57 -2.82
C PRO A 148 10.53 3.97 -3.73
N VAL A 149 10.00 3.01 -4.49
CA VAL A 149 8.83 3.23 -5.38
C VAL A 149 7.55 3.50 -4.59
N ASP A 150 7.43 2.92 -3.40
CA ASP A 150 6.24 3.02 -2.55
C ASP A 150 6.33 4.22 -1.58
N ASP A 151 6.60 5.42 -2.09
CA ASP A 151 6.55 6.63 -1.25
C ASP A 151 5.10 7.10 -1.05
N ARG A 152 4.33 6.33 -0.27
CA ARG A 152 2.98 6.71 0.19
C ARG A 152 3.01 7.49 1.50
N GLY A 153 4.21 7.85 1.98
CA GLY A 153 4.43 8.48 3.28
C GLY A 153 3.49 9.65 3.62
N PRO A 154 3.28 10.66 2.76
CA PRO A 154 2.46 11.81 3.13
C PRO A 154 0.94 11.54 3.08
N ALA A 155 0.46 10.62 2.24
CA ALA A 155 -0.98 10.44 2.04
C ALA A 155 -1.70 9.87 3.28
N TRP A 156 -1.11 8.90 3.96
CA TRP A 156 -1.72 8.34 5.17
C TRP A 156 -1.73 9.31 6.34
N LEU A 157 -0.73 10.21 6.44
CA LEU A 157 -0.69 11.27 7.46
C LEU A 157 -1.86 12.24 7.29
N VAL A 158 -2.20 12.60 6.06
CA VAL A 158 -3.37 13.46 5.77
C VAL A 158 -4.66 12.77 6.20
N VAL A 159 -4.82 11.48 5.86
CA VAL A 159 -5.99 10.69 6.26
C VAL A 159 -6.07 10.56 7.77
N ALA A 160 -4.95 10.30 8.45
CA ALA A 160 -4.88 10.20 9.91
C ALA A 160 -5.25 11.53 10.59
N ALA A 161 -4.72 12.65 10.10
CA ALA A 161 -5.05 13.98 10.62
C ALA A 161 -6.53 14.32 10.42
N ALA A 162 -7.10 14.02 9.26
CA ALA A 162 -8.52 14.21 8.99
C ALA A 162 -9.42 13.37 9.91
N ALA A 163 -9.06 12.07 10.10
CA ALA A 163 -9.79 11.18 11.00
C ALA A 163 -9.75 11.67 12.45
N LEU A 164 -8.59 12.14 12.91
CA LEU A 164 -8.43 12.70 14.24
C LEU A 164 -9.27 13.98 14.43
N ALA A 165 -9.26 14.88 13.44
CA ALA A 165 -10.06 16.12 13.48
C ALA A 165 -11.56 15.81 13.57
N VAL A 166 -12.06 14.82 12.80
CA VAL A 166 -13.45 14.36 12.87
C VAL A 166 -13.76 13.76 14.25
N ALA A 167 -12.89 12.92 14.80
CA ALA A 167 -13.09 12.29 16.10
C ALA A 167 -13.18 13.34 17.23
N VAL A 168 -12.29 14.34 17.23
CA VAL A 168 -12.29 15.45 18.19
C VAL A 168 -13.60 16.25 18.09
N ARG A 169 -14.07 16.52 16.86
CA ARG A 169 -15.32 17.24 16.67
C ARG A 169 -16.53 16.46 17.16
N VAL A 170 -16.58 15.16 16.87
CA VAL A 170 -17.68 14.28 17.34
C VAL A 170 -17.70 14.20 18.86
N GLU A 171 -16.55 14.06 19.49
CA GLU A 171 -16.45 14.01 20.96
C GLU A 171 -16.82 15.36 21.60
N GLY A 172 -16.42 16.48 20.99
CA GLY A 172 -16.81 17.82 21.43
C GLY A 172 -18.33 18.01 21.45
N VAL A 173 -18.99 17.72 20.32
CA VAL A 173 -20.46 17.81 20.21
C VAL A 173 -21.15 16.89 21.21
N HIS A 174 -20.58 15.72 21.48
CA HIS A 174 -21.15 14.78 22.44
C HIS A 174 -21.04 15.29 23.89
N ARG A 175 -19.89 15.85 24.28
CA ARG A 175 -19.69 16.45 25.61
C ARG A 175 -20.62 17.64 25.86
N ASP A 176 -20.85 18.47 24.86
CA ASP A 176 -21.76 19.60 24.97
C ASP A 176 -23.21 19.14 25.21
N ARG A 177 -23.67 18.12 24.48
CA ARG A 177 -25.00 17.53 24.69
C ARG A 177 -25.20 16.91 26.09
N LEU A 178 -24.14 16.38 26.71
CA LEU A 178 -24.20 15.85 28.05
C LEU A 178 -24.26 16.96 29.10
N ARG A 179 -23.65 18.12 28.83
CA ARG A 179 -23.72 19.29 29.73
C ARG A 179 -25.08 19.96 29.73
N ASP A 180 -25.78 19.94 28.60
CA ASP A 180 -27.10 20.53 28.44
C ASP A 180 -28.24 19.66 28.98
N GLN A 181 -27.97 18.45 29.51
CA GLN A 181 -29.00 17.66 30.18
C GLN A 181 -29.35 18.31 31.53
N PRO A 182 -30.62 18.75 31.73
CA PRO A 182 -31.01 19.32 33.03
C PRO A 182 -30.83 18.26 34.13
N VAL A 183 -30.14 18.67 35.17
CA VAL A 183 -29.98 17.85 36.40
C VAL A 183 -31.39 17.48 36.89
N PRO A 184 -31.74 16.20 36.99
CA PRO A 184 -33.06 15.82 37.52
C PRO A 184 -33.19 16.38 38.93
N GLU A 185 -34.16 17.28 39.16
CA GLU A 185 -34.49 17.78 40.50
C GLU A 185 -34.70 16.61 41.45
N PRO A 186 -34.03 16.57 42.60
CA PRO A 186 -34.29 15.55 43.61
C PRO A 186 -35.75 15.63 44.01
N ARG A 187 -36.57 14.67 43.60
CA ARG A 187 -37.95 14.54 44.05
C ARG A 187 -37.93 14.54 45.55
N GLY A 188 -38.44 15.64 46.08
CA GLY A 188 -38.44 15.94 47.51
C GLY A 188 -39.01 14.78 48.31
N ALA A 189 -38.22 14.36 49.32
CA ALA A 189 -38.69 13.55 50.42
C ALA A 189 -39.80 14.30 51.13
N ARG A 190 -41.03 13.80 51.05
CA ARG A 190 -42.10 14.10 51.97
C ARG A 190 -42.39 12.85 52.77
#